data_48043c8fb97479cc2c7a5a52a2d28776
#
_entry.id   48043c8fb97479cc2c7a5a52a2d28776
#
_cell.length_a   1.000
_cell.length_b   1.000
_cell.length_c   1.000
_cell.angle_alpha   90.00
_cell.angle_beta   90.00
_cell.angle_gamma   90.00
#
_symmetry.space_group_name_H-M   'P 1'
#
loop_
_entity.id
_entity.type
_entity.pdbx_description
1 polymer ?
#
loop_
_entity_poly.entity_id
_entity_poly.type
_entity_poly.pdbx_seq_one_letter_code
_entity_poly.pdbx_strand_id
1 'polypeptide(L)'
;MLLFLSAKSHSPAARLFYTIVSFIVNLFRAIPFIILILLLIPFTSVILGTISGPTGALPALIIGAAPFYARLVEIAFKEIDKGVIEAAWSMGANTWTVVRKVLLPEAMPALVSGITVTAIALVGSTAIAGVIGAGGLGNLAYLTGFTRNQNDVILVSTVFILIIVFIIQFIGDWVTNKIDKR
;
A
#
# COMPACT_ATOMS: atom_id res chain seq x y z
N MET A 1 10.42 -4.81 6.64
CA MET A 1 11.69 -5.43 7.05
C MET A 1 12.05 -5.17 8.51
N LEU A 2 12.15 -3.94 8.98
CA LEU A 2 12.43 -3.64 10.40
C LEU A 2 11.42 -4.28 11.36
N LEU A 3 10.13 -4.24 11.04
CA LEU A 3 9.08 -4.92 11.81
C LEU A 3 9.31 -6.43 11.91
N PHE A 4 9.68 -7.07 10.81
CA PHE A 4 9.94 -8.51 10.80
C PHE A 4 11.16 -8.88 11.65
N LEU A 5 12.26 -8.11 11.53
CA LEU A 5 13.48 -8.34 12.31
C LEU A 5 13.26 -8.07 13.80
N SER A 6 12.52 -7.02 14.16
CA SER A 6 12.21 -6.71 15.56
C SER A 6 11.25 -7.73 16.19
N ALA A 7 10.33 -8.31 15.41
CA ALA A 7 9.44 -9.37 15.86
C ALA A 7 10.20 -10.66 16.27
N LYS A 8 11.32 -10.98 15.61
CA LYS A 8 12.15 -12.15 15.90
C LYS A 8 13.26 -11.89 16.93
N SER A 9 13.45 -10.63 17.35
CA SER A 9 14.49 -10.28 18.34
C SER A 9 14.07 -10.68 19.74
N HIS A 10 15.03 -11.23 20.51
CA HIS A 10 14.85 -11.52 21.93
C HIS A 10 14.97 -10.27 22.83
N SER A 11 15.38 -9.12 22.28
CA SER A 11 15.51 -7.87 23.02
C SER A 11 14.13 -7.31 23.40
N PRO A 12 13.91 -6.93 24.69
CA PRO A 12 12.66 -6.30 25.12
C PRO A 12 12.40 -4.96 24.42
N ALA A 13 13.45 -4.19 24.12
CA ALA A 13 13.34 -2.93 23.38
C ALA A 13 12.84 -3.15 21.93
N ALA A 14 13.34 -4.18 21.25
CA ALA A 14 12.89 -4.52 19.90
C ALA A 14 11.42 -4.98 19.86
N ARG A 15 10.99 -5.73 20.88
CA ARG A 15 9.58 -6.14 21.03
C ARG A 15 8.66 -4.94 21.28
N LEU A 16 9.07 -4.02 22.14
CA LEU A 16 8.32 -2.79 22.40
C LEU A 16 8.20 -1.95 21.13
N PHE A 17 9.30 -1.76 20.41
CA PHE A 17 9.31 -1.07 19.10
C PHE A 17 8.35 -1.74 18.11
N TYR A 18 8.41 -3.06 17.97
CA TYR A 18 7.49 -3.82 17.10
C TYR A 18 6.02 -3.59 17.50
N THR A 19 5.71 -3.65 18.78
CA THR A 19 4.34 -3.48 19.28
C THR A 19 3.81 -2.07 18.98
N ILE A 20 4.61 -1.03 19.25
CA ILE A 20 4.24 0.36 18.98
C ILE A 20 4.02 0.59 17.48
N VAL A 21 4.98 0.19 16.63
CA VAL A 21 4.88 0.41 15.19
C VAL A 21 3.74 -0.40 14.60
N SER A 22 3.55 -1.65 15.03
CA SER A 22 2.41 -2.48 14.58
C SER A 22 1.07 -1.88 15.01
N PHE A 23 0.98 -1.30 16.20
CA PHE A 23 -0.21 -0.60 16.66
C PHE A 23 -0.52 0.61 15.77
N ILE A 24 0.49 1.44 15.48
CA ILE A 24 0.35 2.62 14.61
C ILE A 24 -0.09 2.18 13.20
N VAL A 25 0.57 1.18 12.61
CA VAL A 25 0.21 0.63 11.30
C VAL A 25 -1.24 0.15 11.28
N ASN A 26 -1.67 -0.58 12.29
CA ASN A 26 -3.03 -1.08 12.37
C ASN A 26 -4.05 0.05 12.59
N LEU A 27 -3.70 1.07 13.38
CA LEU A 27 -4.54 2.23 13.62
C LEU A 27 -4.85 2.97 12.31
N PHE A 28 -3.82 3.32 11.52
CA PHE A 28 -4.02 4.01 10.25
C PHE A 28 -4.78 3.17 9.22
N ARG A 29 -4.61 1.85 9.22
CA ARG A 29 -5.37 0.95 8.35
C ARG A 29 -6.84 0.81 8.74
N ALA A 30 -7.18 1.02 10.01
CA ALA A 30 -8.55 0.94 10.49
C ALA A 30 -9.37 2.19 10.15
N ILE A 31 -8.71 3.32 9.87
CA ILE A 31 -9.39 4.57 9.52
C ILE A 31 -9.89 4.48 8.06
N PRO A 32 -11.20 4.64 7.80
CA PRO A 32 -11.71 4.73 6.44
C PRO A 32 -11.05 5.88 5.68
N PHE A 33 -10.67 5.64 4.41
CA PHE A 33 -9.91 6.63 3.64
C PHE A 33 -10.59 8.01 3.56
N ILE A 34 -11.94 8.03 3.44
CA ILE A 34 -12.68 9.30 3.43
C ILE A 34 -12.53 10.08 4.74
N ILE A 35 -12.47 9.39 5.86
CA ILE A 35 -12.25 10.02 7.18
C ILE A 35 -10.80 10.48 7.32
N LEU A 36 -9.85 9.67 6.83
CA LEU A 36 -8.44 10.00 6.86
C LEU A 36 -8.14 11.29 6.08
N ILE A 37 -8.73 11.45 4.89
CA ILE A 37 -8.53 12.66 4.09
C ILE A 37 -9.09 13.91 4.79
N LEU A 38 -10.27 13.80 5.43
CA LEU A 38 -10.86 14.90 6.19
C LEU A 38 -10.03 15.25 7.44
N LEU A 39 -9.54 14.24 8.14
CA LEU A 39 -8.67 14.41 9.32
C LEU A 39 -7.37 15.13 8.98
N LEU A 40 -6.83 14.89 7.78
CA LEU A 40 -5.56 15.45 7.33
C LEU A 40 -5.69 16.83 6.66
N ILE A 41 -6.90 17.38 6.49
CA ILE A 41 -7.11 18.72 5.91
C ILE A 41 -6.25 19.80 6.58
N PRO A 42 -6.22 19.94 7.93
CA PRO A 42 -5.41 20.98 8.56
C PRO A 42 -3.91 20.81 8.28
N PHE A 43 -3.43 19.56 8.36
CA PHE A 43 -2.05 19.21 8.07
C PHE A 43 -1.68 19.49 6.60
N THR A 44 -2.54 19.09 5.67
CA THR A 44 -2.38 19.32 4.23
C THR A 44 -2.32 20.81 3.90
N SER A 45 -3.21 21.60 4.48
CA SER A 45 -3.26 23.05 4.30
C SER A 45 -1.97 23.73 4.74
N VAL A 46 -1.40 23.32 5.89
CA VAL A 46 -0.15 23.89 6.41
C VAL A 46 1.05 23.55 5.53
N ILE A 47 1.12 22.31 5.03
CA ILE A 47 2.30 21.83 4.27
C ILE A 47 2.25 22.25 2.80
N LEU A 48 1.06 22.13 2.18
CA LEU A 48 0.92 22.31 0.73
C LEU A 48 0.25 23.63 0.34
N GLY A 49 -0.26 24.39 1.30
CA GLY A 49 -1.00 25.64 1.04
C GLY A 49 -2.34 25.44 0.32
N THR A 50 -2.76 24.20 0.07
CA THR A 50 -4.01 23.84 -0.60
C THR A 50 -4.61 22.57 -0.02
N ILE A 51 -5.94 22.48 -0.02
CA ILE A 51 -6.70 21.29 0.37
C ILE A 51 -7.47 20.67 -0.79
N SER A 52 -7.39 21.30 -1.97
CA SER A 52 -8.14 20.94 -3.16
C SER A 52 -7.24 20.39 -4.27
N GLY A 53 -7.86 19.73 -5.23
CA GLY A 53 -7.16 19.16 -6.37
C GLY A 53 -6.35 17.91 -6.05
N PRO A 54 -5.66 17.34 -7.05
CA PRO A 54 -4.85 16.14 -6.89
C PRO A 54 -3.76 16.28 -5.83
N THR A 55 -3.16 17.47 -5.74
CA THR A 55 -2.09 17.78 -4.77
C THR A 55 -2.61 17.71 -3.33
N GLY A 56 -3.81 18.22 -3.07
CA GLY A 56 -4.43 18.17 -1.74
C GLY A 56 -4.76 16.76 -1.25
N ALA A 57 -4.93 15.78 -2.15
CA ALA A 57 -5.17 14.40 -1.79
C ALA A 57 -3.87 13.61 -1.46
N LEU A 58 -2.70 14.09 -1.90
CA LEU A 58 -1.44 13.35 -1.76
C LEU A 58 -1.09 12.93 -0.33
N PRO A 59 -1.17 13.79 0.70
CA PRO A 59 -0.82 13.39 2.06
C PRO A 59 -1.68 12.23 2.57
N ALA A 60 -2.98 12.26 2.30
CA ALA A 60 -3.88 11.19 2.71
C ALA A 60 -3.61 9.89 1.94
N LEU A 61 -3.32 9.96 0.64
CA LEU A 61 -2.96 8.79 -0.17
C LEU A 61 -1.67 8.15 0.33
N ILE A 62 -0.64 8.96 0.64
CA ILE A 62 0.65 8.46 1.14
C ILE A 62 0.48 7.82 2.53
N ILE A 63 -0.18 8.54 3.46
CA ILE A 63 -0.38 8.08 4.84
C ILE A 63 -1.29 6.85 4.89
N GLY A 64 -2.25 6.73 3.97
CA GLY A 64 -3.10 5.55 3.87
C GLY A 64 -2.40 4.34 3.24
N ALA A 65 -1.64 4.56 2.15
CA ALA A 65 -0.97 3.49 1.42
C ALA A 65 0.25 2.92 2.15
N ALA A 66 1.03 3.76 2.85
CA ALA A 66 2.27 3.32 3.49
C ALA A 66 2.04 2.23 4.57
N PRO A 67 1.11 2.36 5.53
CA PRO A 67 0.80 1.29 6.48
C PRO A 67 0.20 0.04 5.81
N PHE A 68 -0.60 0.24 4.77
CA PHE A 68 -1.18 -0.86 4.01
C PHE A 68 -0.10 -1.71 3.35
N TYR A 69 0.81 -1.09 2.59
CA TYR A 69 1.92 -1.79 1.96
C TYR A 69 2.90 -2.37 2.99
N ALA A 70 3.20 -1.64 4.08
CA ALA A 70 4.06 -2.15 5.16
C ALA A 70 3.56 -3.47 5.74
N ARG A 71 2.24 -3.64 5.85
CA ARG A 71 1.65 -4.90 6.30
C ARG A 71 1.77 -6.03 5.28
N LEU A 72 1.60 -5.74 3.99
CA LEU A 72 1.81 -6.73 2.93
C LEU A 72 3.27 -7.20 2.91
N VAL A 73 4.21 -6.27 3.05
CA VAL A 73 5.65 -6.59 3.19
C VAL A 73 5.92 -7.49 4.41
N GLU A 74 5.29 -7.20 5.54
CA GLU A 74 5.45 -8.04 6.75
C GLU A 74 4.92 -9.46 6.52
N ILE A 75 3.77 -9.61 5.84
CA ILE A 75 3.19 -10.91 5.48
C ILE A 75 4.14 -11.65 4.56
N ALA A 76 4.62 -11.01 3.48
CA ALA A 76 5.55 -11.62 2.54
C ALA A 76 6.81 -12.20 3.20
N PHE A 77 7.38 -11.49 4.18
CA PHE A 77 8.53 -12.02 4.93
C PHE A 77 8.17 -13.15 5.92
N LYS A 78 6.93 -13.18 6.43
CA LYS A 78 6.48 -14.25 7.35
C LYS A 78 6.19 -15.56 6.62
N GLU A 79 5.88 -15.52 5.34
CA GLU A 79 5.61 -16.68 4.49
C GLU A 79 6.87 -17.42 4.04
N ILE A 80 8.06 -16.81 4.21
CA ILE A 80 9.32 -17.46 3.87
C ILE A 80 9.54 -18.66 4.80
N ASP A 81 9.92 -19.79 4.21
CA ASP A 81 10.22 -21.02 4.94
C ASP A 81 11.35 -20.79 5.97
N LYS A 82 11.10 -21.23 7.20
CA LYS A 82 12.05 -21.08 8.29
C LYS A 82 13.32 -21.91 8.06
N GLY A 83 13.19 -23.07 7.41
CA GLY A 83 14.32 -23.94 7.11
C GLY A 83 15.36 -23.28 6.21
N VAL A 84 14.92 -22.46 5.23
CA VAL A 84 15.83 -21.68 4.37
C VAL A 84 16.63 -20.66 5.20
N ILE A 85 15.99 -20.03 6.17
CA ILE A 85 16.63 -19.06 7.07
C ILE A 85 17.61 -19.76 8.02
N GLU A 86 17.20 -20.89 8.59
CA GLU A 86 18.02 -21.69 9.51
C GLU A 86 19.24 -22.29 8.80
N ALA A 87 19.08 -22.78 7.56
CA ALA A 87 20.17 -23.25 6.72
C ALA A 87 21.22 -22.15 6.47
N ALA A 88 20.77 -20.94 6.17
CA ALA A 88 21.68 -19.82 5.98
C ALA A 88 22.50 -19.48 7.24
N TRP A 89 21.87 -19.53 8.42
CA TRP A 89 22.58 -19.32 9.69
C TRP A 89 23.55 -20.44 10.01
N SER A 90 23.16 -21.69 9.75
CA SER A 90 24.05 -22.87 9.95
C SER A 90 25.30 -22.81 9.07
N MET A 91 25.23 -22.13 7.91
CA MET A 91 26.37 -21.83 7.04
C MET A 91 27.19 -20.60 7.49
N GLY A 92 26.92 -20.03 8.67
CA GLY A 92 27.64 -18.90 9.23
C GLY A 92 27.25 -17.52 8.64
N ALA A 93 26.10 -17.41 7.95
CA ALA A 93 25.65 -16.14 7.43
C ALA A 93 25.28 -15.18 8.57
N ASN A 94 25.75 -13.93 8.50
CA ASN A 94 25.31 -12.88 9.40
C ASN A 94 23.91 -12.35 9.01
N THR A 95 23.24 -11.64 9.92
CA THR A 95 21.88 -11.13 9.73
C THR A 95 21.73 -10.32 8.45
N TRP A 96 22.71 -9.49 8.09
CA TRP A 96 22.67 -8.68 6.87
C TRP A 96 22.72 -9.54 5.59
N THR A 97 23.56 -10.58 5.61
CA THR A 97 23.66 -11.56 4.52
C THR A 97 22.35 -12.31 4.36
N VAL A 98 21.74 -12.78 5.46
CA VAL A 98 20.42 -13.44 5.44
C VAL A 98 19.36 -12.52 4.86
N VAL A 99 19.32 -11.25 5.28
CA VAL A 99 18.36 -10.28 4.75
C VAL A 99 18.53 -10.08 3.25
N ARG A 100 19.75 -9.82 2.79
CA ARG A 100 20.02 -9.40 1.40
C ARG A 100 20.03 -10.57 0.43
N LYS A 101 20.54 -11.74 0.84
CA LYS A 101 20.74 -12.88 -0.06
C LYS A 101 19.68 -13.97 0.06
N VAL A 102 18.89 -13.95 1.13
CA VAL A 102 17.84 -14.95 1.37
C VAL A 102 16.47 -14.30 1.44
N LEU A 103 16.21 -13.46 2.47
CA LEU A 103 14.88 -12.93 2.72
C LEU A 103 14.37 -12.04 1.57
N LEU A 104 15.19 -11.13 1.09
CA LEU A 104 14.76 -10.18 0.06
C LEU A 104 14.51 -10.87 -1.30
N PRO A 105 15.42 -11.72 -1.82
CA PRO A 105 15.17 -12.44 -3.06
C PRO A 105 13.97 -13.39 -2.98
N GLU A 106 13.81 -14.11 -1.87
CA GLU A 106 12.72 -15.07 -1.68
C GLU A 106 11.36 -14.38 -1.55
N ALA A 107 11.31 -13.20 -0.90
CA ALA A 107 10.09 -12.41 -0.78
C ALA A 107 9.75 -11.61 -2.05
N MET A 108 10.66 -11.46 -3.01
CA MET A 108 10.52 -10.52 -4.12
C MET A 108 9.22 -10.68 -4.90
N PRO A 109 8.75 -11.89 -5.28
CA PRO A 109 7.48 -12.05 -5.97
C PRO A 109 6.30 -11.51 -5.15
N ALA A 110 6.24 -11.84 -3.85
CA ALA A 110 5.20 -11.39 -2.95
C ALA A 110 5.26 -9.86 -2.69
N LEU A 111 6.47 -9.27 -2.66
CA LEU A 111 6.64 -7.82 -2.54
C LEU A 111 6.11 -7.10 -3.78
N VAL A 112 6.38 -7.60 -4.98
CA VAL A 112 5.87 -7.02 -6.25
C VAL A 112 4.35 -7.16 -6.31
N SER A 113 3.80 -8.33 -5.99
CA SER A 113 2.35 -8.51 -5.88
C SER A 113 1.74 -7.53 -4.87
N GLY A 114 2.39 -7.29 -3.73
CA GLY A 114 1.98 -6.30 -2.74
C GLY A 114 1.93 -4.88 -3.29
N ILE A 115 2.88 -4.48 -4.15
CA ILE A 115 2.85 -3.19 -4.85
C ILE A 115 1.64 -3.12 -5.77
N THR A 116 1.37 -4.16 -6.54
CA THR A 116 0.23 -4.25 -7.45
C THR A 116 -1.10 -4.07 -6.70
N VAL A 117 -1.28 -4.82 -5.62
CA VAL A 117 -2.48 -4.72 -4.76
C VAL A 117 -2.62 -3.31 -4.17
N THR A 118 -1.50 -2.71 -3.73
CA THR A 118 -1.51 -1.34 -3.19
C THR A 118 -1.85 -0.31 -4.26
N ALA A 119 -1.33 -0.46 -5.47
CA ALA A 119 -1.63 0.43 -6.59
C ALA A 119 -3.12 0.38 -6.96
N ILE A 120 -3.72 -0.81 -7.01
CA ILE A 120 -5.15 -0.98 -7.26
C ILE A 120 -5.99 -0.35 -6.13
N ALA A 121 -5.61 -0.57 -4.87
CA ALA A 121 -6.27 0.06 -3.72
C ALA A 121 -6.18 1.60 -3.78
N LEU A 122 -5.06 2.15 -4.25
CA LEU A 122 -4.88 3.59 -4.47
C LEU A 122 -5.81 4.12 -5.58
N VAL A 123 -6.06 3.37 -6.65
CA VAL A 123 -7.05 3.76 -7.68
C VAL A 123 -8.43 3.95 -7.04
N GLY A 124 -8.86 3.02 -6.19
CA GLY A 124 -10.12 3.16 -5.43
C GLY A 124 -10.11 4.39 -4.50
N SER A 125 -9.00 4.62 -3.81
CA SER A 125 -8.85 5.78 -2.91
C SER A 125 -8.87 7.11 -3.68
N THR A 126 -8.24 7.18 -4.86
CA THR A 126 -8.30 8.39 -5.71
C THR A 126 -9.71 8.66 -6.23
N ALA A 127 -10.50 7.62 -6.52
CA ALA A 127 -11.91 7.80 -6.88
C ALA A 127 -12.71 8.43 -5.74
N ILE A 128 -12.48 8.00 -4.49
CA ILE A 128 -13.08 8.60 -3.29
C ILE A 128 -12.59 10.05 -3.08
N ALA A 129 -11.29 10.30 -3.25
CA ALA A 129 -10.73 11.65 -3.18
C ALA A 129 -11.36 12.61 -4.23
N GLY A 130 -11.76 12.08 -5.39
CA GLY A 130 -12.49 12.79 -6.41
C GLY A 130 -13.80 13.39 -5.90
N VAL A 131 -14.53 12.70 -5.03
CA VAL A 131 -15.79 13.18 -4.44
C VAL A 131 -15.60 14.48 -3.63
N ILE A 132 -14.43 14.63 -3.00
CA ILE A 132 -14.08 15.84 -2.21
C ILE A 132 -13.28 16.87 -3.01
N GLY A 133 -13.31 16.79 -4.34
CA GLY A 133 -12.73 17.80 -5.23
C GLY A 133 -11.27 17.56 -5.63
N ALA A 134 -10.72 16.36 -5.44
CA ALA A 134 -9.38 16.03 -5.93
C ALA A 134 -9.30 15.86 -7.46
N GLY A 135 -10.42 15.89 -8.16
CA GLY A 135 -10.48 15.71 -9.61
C GLY A 135 -10.47 14.22 -10.03
N GLY A 136 -10.20 13.98 -11.31
CA GLY A 136 -10.09 12.63 -11.87
C GLY A 136 -11.43 11.97 -12.19
N LEU A 137 -11.38 10.68 -12.55
CA LEU A 137 -12.55 9.90 -12.98
C LEU A 137 -13.60 9.76 -11.86
N GLY A 138 -13.19 9.66 -10.61
CA GLY A 138 -14.10 9.62 -9.48
C GLY A 138 -14.90 10.91 -9.30
N ASN A 139 -14.24 12.06 -9.47
CA ASN A 139 -14.92 13.37 -9.46
C ASN A 139 -15.90 13.47 -10.63
N LEU A 140 -15.51 13.05 -11.83
CA LEU A 140 -16.36 13.04 -13.00
C LEU A 140 -17.61 12.17 -12.78
N ALA A 141 -17.43 10.96 -12.29
CA ALA A 141 -18.53 10.04 -11.98
C ALA A 141 -19.49 10.62 -10.93
N TYR A 142 -18.95 11.27 -9.90
CA TYR A 142 -19.75 11.85 -8.83
C TYR A 142 -20.42 13.17 -9.25
N LEU A 143 -19.64 14.21 -9.63
CA LEU A 143 -20.17 15.53 -9.90
C LEU A 143 -21.00 15.60 -11.19
N THR A 144 -20.56 14.93 -12.25
CA THR A 144 -21.29 14.99 -13.53
C THR A 144 -22.24 13.81 -13.65
N GLY A 145 -21.81 12.62 -13.31
CA GLY A 145 -22.64 11.43 -13.40
C GLY A 145 -23.77 11.43 -12.38
N PHE A 146 -23.44 11.37 -11.10
CA PHE A 146 -24.43 11.21 -10.05
C PHE A 146 -25.22 12.49 -9.76
N THR A 147 -24.55 13.63 -9.51
CA THR A 147 -25.28 14.86 -9.10
C THR A 147 -26.07 15.51 -10.23
N ARG A 148 -25.70 15.27 -11.50
CA ARG A 148 -26.45 15.76 -12.69
C ARG A 148 -27.31 14.68 -13.33
N ASN A 149 -27.42 13.50 -12.69
CA ASN A 149 -28.25 12.38 -13.14
C ASN A 149 -27.89 11.88 -14.57
N GLN A 150 -26.59 11.90 -14.91
CA GLN A 150 -26.04 11.43 -16.19
C GLN A 150 -25.42 10.04 -16.01
N ASN A 151 -26.24 9.00 -16.07
CA ASN A 151 -25.82 7.62 -15.84
C ASN A 151 -24.79 7.10 -16.85
N ASP A 152 -24.80 7.60 -18.07
CA ASP A 152 -23.82 7.34 -19.12
C ASP A 152 -22.40 7.77 -18.70
N VAL A 153 -22.26 8.91 -18.02
CA VAL A 153 -20.98 9.40 -17.50
C VAL A 153 -20.47 8.48 -16.37
N ILE A 154 -21.36 7.97 -15.52
CA ILE A 154 -20.97 6.98 -14.49
C ILE A 154 -20.44 5.72 -15.15
N LEU A 155 -21.16 5.18 -16.14
CA LEU A 155 -20.76 3.97 -16.84
C LEU A 155 -19.41 4.15 -17.55
N VAL A 156 -19.23 5.23 -18.30
CA VAL A 156 -17.98 5.52 -18.99
C VAL A 156 -16.83 5.66 -18.00
N SER A 157 -17.01 6.43 -16.91
CA SER A 157 -15.99 6.60 -15.89
C SER A 157 -15.61 5.26 -15.24
N THR A 158 -16.61 4.39 -14.97
CA THR A 158 -16.39 3.06 -14.40
C THR A 158 -15.58 2.19 -15.35
N VAL A 159 -15.91 2.17 -16.65
CA VAL A 159 -15.16 1.42 -17.67
C VAL A 159 -13.70 1.87 -17.71
N PHE A 160 -13.43 3.17 -17.71
CA PHE A 160 -12.05 3.67 -17.69
C PHE A 160 -11.30 3.29 -16.41
N ILE A 161 -11.94 3.34 -15.24
CA ILE A 161 -11.33 2.90 -13.98
C ILE A 161 -10.99 1.40 -14.07
N LEU A 162 -11.92 0.57 -14.58
CA LEU A 162 -11.67 -0.86 -14.75
C LEU A 162 -10.50 -1.13 -15.71
N ILE A 163 -10.42 -0.42 -16.82
CA ILE A 163 -9.30 -0.54 -17.77
C ILE A 163 -7.97 -0.25 -17.06
N ILE A 164 -7.90 0.85 -16.29
CA ILE A 164 -6.69 1.21 -15.53
C ILE A 164 -6.32 0.10 -14.54
N VAL A 165 -7.29 -0.42 -13.78
CA VAL A 165 -7.08 -1.50 -12.81
C VAL A 165 -6.58 -2.75 -13.49
N PHE A 166 -7.19 -3.17 -14.62
CA PHE A 166 -6.75 -4.35 -15.36
C PHE A 166 -5.35 -4.18 -15.96
N ILE A 167 -4.99 -2.99 -16.43
CA ILE A 167 -3.62 -2.72 -16.91
C ILE A 167 -2.62 -2.88 -15.75
N ILE A 168 -2.91 -2.29 -14.58
CA ILE A 168 -2.06 -2.42 -13.39
C ILE A 168 -1.93 -3.89 -12.97
N GLN A 169 -3.05 -4.62 -12.93
CA GLN A 169 -3.07 -6.04 -12.60
C GLN A 169 -2.23 -6.86 -13.59
N PHE A 170 -2.45 -6.67 -14.88
CA PHE A 170 -1.72 -7.41 -15.93
C PHE A 170 -0.21 -7.17 -15.86
N ILE A 171 0.21 -5.90 -15.70
CA ILE A 171 1.63 -5.56 -15.54
C ILE A 171 2.20 -6.19 -14.26
N GLY A 172 1.46 -6.10 -13.15
CA GLY A 172 1.87 -6.67 -11.88
C GLY A 172 2.05 -8.18 -11.94
N ASP A 173 1.10 -8.89 -12.52
CA ASP A 173 1.15 -10.35 -12.68
C ASP A 173 2.30 -10.76 -13.62
N TRP A 174 2.47 -10.03 -14.72
CA TRP A 174 3.57 -10.30 -15.65
C TRP A 174 4.94 -10.14 -14.99
N VAL A 175 5.14 -9.07 -14.21
CA VAL A 175 6.40 -8.84 -13.48
C VAL A 175 6.60 -9.91 -12.40
N THR A 176 5.56 -10.22 -11.64
CA THR A 176 5.61 -11.24 -10.58
C THR A 176 5.99 -12.60 -11.15
N ASN A 177 5.32 -13.04 -12.22
CA ASN A 177 5.60 -14.32 -12.86
C ASN A 177 7.01 -14.40 -13.45
N LYS A 178 7.57 -13.27 -13.91
CA LYS A 178 8.95 -13.23 -14.42
C LYS A 178 10.01 -13.34 -13.32
N ILE A 179 9.67 -12.88 -12.10
CA ILE A 179 10.57 -12.88 -10.94
C ILE A 179 10.44 -14.18 -10.16
N ASP A 180 9.24 -14.78 -10.14
CA ASP A 180 8.98 -16.06 -9.49
C ASP A 180 9.77 -17.17 -10.19
N LYS A 181 10.62 -17.83 -9.42
CA LYS A 181 11.47 -18.95 -9.91
C LYS A 181 11.01 -20.30 -9.39
N ARG A 182 9.82 -20.35 -8.76
CA ARG A 182 9.22 -21.58 -8.22
C ARG A 182 8.55 -22.38 -9.30
#